data_cd5c10ab63e35f663ad5a7f52674ac5e
#
_entry.id   cd5c10ab63e35f663ad5a7f52674ac5e
#
_cell.length_a   1.000
_cell.length_b   1.000
_cell.length_c   1.000
_cell.angle_alpha   90.00
_cell.angle_beta   90.00
_cell.angle_gamma   90.00
#
_symmetry.space_group_name_H-M   'P 1'
#
loop_
_entity.id
_entity.type
_entity.pdbx_description
1 polymer ?
#
loop_
_entity_poly.entity_id
_entity_poly.type
_entity_poly.pdbx_seq_one_letter_code
_entity_poly.pdbx_strand_id
1 'polypeptide(L)'
;MPSTTSLIHQLKSDFQQFHFKKATRFLWSPSEKTVYYTGSSDDYAFLLHELSHGLLGHVEYNRDVELLAMERAAWDKAVELAPKYDLKIDEDTIEMTLDSYRDWLHARSTCPNCQATGLQIKKQTYSCLACRHSWRVNEARVCALRRFSI
;
A
#
# COMPACT_ATOMS: atom_id res chain seq x y z
N MET A 1 -8.06 24.38 7.82
CA MET A 1 -7.59 23.01 7.94
C MET A 1 -7.35 22.65 9.39
N PRO A 2 -7.85 21.50 9.87
CA PRO A 2 -7.54 21.07 11.24
C PRO A 2 -6.04 20.77 11.38
N SER A 3 -5.52 20.97 12.58
CA SER A 3 -4.16 20.54 12.88
C SER A 3 -4.10 19.02 12.92
N THR A 4 -2.92 18.42 12.70
CA THR A 4 -2.74 16.96 12.81
C THR A 4 -3.18 16.44 14.17
N THR A 5 -2.90 17.16 15.24
CA THR A 5 -3.33 16.82 16.60
C THR A 5 -4.85 16.77 16.71
N SER A 6 -5.54 17.75 16.15
CA SER A 6 -7.00 17.80 16.13
C SER A 6 -7.60 16.64 15.33
N LEU A 7 -7.01 16.35 14.16
CA LEU A 7 -7.45 15.23 13.32
C LEU A 7 -7.28 13.89 14.05
N ILE A 8 -6.12 13.65 14.65
CA ILE A 8 -5.87 12.43 15.42
C ILE A 8 -6.88 12.27 16.55
N HIS A 9 -7.19 13.36 17.24
CA HIS A 9 -8.19 13.32 18.31
C HIS A 9 -9.57 12.91 17.79
N GLN A 10 -9.98 13.48 16.65
CA GLN A 10 -11.26 13.12 16.01
C GLN A 10 -11.28 11.66 15.56
N LEU A 11 -10.20 11.19 14.95
CA LEU A 11 -10.10 9.80 14.47
C LEU A 11 -10.13 8.80 15.62
N LYS A 12 -9.47 9.10 16.73
CA LYS A 12 -9.54 8.25 17.94
C LYS A 12 -10.96 8.15 18.49
N SER A 13 -11.70 9.24 18.43
CA SER A 13 -13.09 9.26 18.86
C SER A 13 -14.00 8.48 17.92
N ASP A 14 -13.82 8.65 16.60
CA ASP A 14 -14.68 8.04 15.59
C ASP A 14 -14.39 6.55 15.35
N PHE A 15 -13.14 6.12 15.56
CA PHE A 15 -12.67 4.76 15.29
C PHE A 15 -12.03 4.14 16.53
N GLN A 16 -12.83 3.94 17.56
CA GLN A 16 -12.38 3.42 18.85
C GLN A 16 -11.88 1.97 18.80
N GLN A 17 -12.22 1.24 17.73
CA GLN A 17 -11.72 -0.11 17.49
C GLN A 17 -10.24 -0.16 17.13
N PHE A 18 -9.66 0.98 16.73
CA PHE A 18 -8.25 1.07 16.35
C PHE A 18 -7.46 1.91 17.34
N HIS A 19 -6.15 1.63 17.38
CA HIS A 19 -5.18 2.46 18.10
C HIS A 19 -4.45 3.34 17.10
N PHE A 20 -4.03 4.53 17.55
CA PHE A 20 -3.27 5.49 16.75
C PHE A 20 -2.00 5.82 17.51
N LYS A 21 -0.84 5.50 16.95
CA LYS A 21 0.46 5.72 17.58
C LYS A 21 1.41 6.49 16.67
N LYS A 22 2.11 7.45 17.27
CA LYS A 22 3.13 8.22 16.56
C LYS A 22 4.37 7.34 16.30
N ALA A 23 4.89 7.42 15.08
CA ALA A 23 6.04 6.63 14.65
C ALA A 23 6.84 7.41 13.61
N THR A 24 7.85 6.77 13.04
CA THR A 24 8.71 7.39 12.01
C THR A 24 8.17 7.22 10.61
N ARG A 25 7.12 6.42 10.44
CA ARG A 25 6.47 6.21 9.14
C ARG A 25 4.99 5.89 9.33
N PHE A 26 4.24 6.00 8.24
CA PHE A 26 2.85 5.57 8.19
C PHE A 26 2.79 4.07 7.97
N LEU A 27 1.93 3.41 8.74
CA LEU A 27 1.75 1.96 8.62
C LEU A 27 0.44 1.55 9.28
N TRP A 28 -0.31 0.67 8.63
CA TRP A 28 -1.38 -0.08 9.26
C TRP A 28 -0.84 -1.45 9.72
N SER A 29 -1.05 -1.78 11.00
CA SER A 29 -0.69 -3.09 11.56
C SER A 29 -1.96 -3.88 11.88
N PRO A 30 -2.30 -4.90 11.07
CA PRO A 30 -3.50 -5.71 11.32
C PRO A 30 -3.46 -6.46 12.64
N SER A 31 -2.31 -7.00 13.02
CA SER A 31 -2.15 -7.77 14.26
C SER A 31 -2.31 -6.91 15.51
N GLU A 32 -1.89 -5.66 15.46
CA GLU A 32 -1.97 -4.71 16.58
C GLU A 32 -3.24 -3.85 16.51
N LYS A 33 -3.96 -3.88 15.41
CA LYS A 33 -5.09 -2.98 15.10
C LYS A 33 -4.70 -1.51 15.32
N THR A 34 -3.52 -1.17 14.86
CA THR A 34 -2.89 0.13 15.10
C THR A 34 -2.55 0.82 13.77
N VAL A 35 -2.92 2.10 13.69
CA VAL A 35 -2.48 3.02 12.64
C VAL A 35 -1.28 3.80 13.19
N TYR A 36 -0.12 3.60 12.59
CA TYR A 36 1.07 4.38 12.89
C TYR A 36 1.13 5.60 11.99
N TYR A 37 1.49 6.75 12.54
CA TYR A 37 1.53 8.00 11.82
C TYR A 37 2.76 8.84 12.20
N THR A 38 3.15 9.75 11.31
CA THR A 38 4.23 10.69 11.59
C THR A 38 3.67 11.99 12.18
N GLY A 39 4.53 12.79 12.79
CA GLY A 39 4.13 14.07 13.39
C GLY A 39 4.07 15.24 12.40
N SER A 40 4.24 14.98 11.10
CA SER A 40 4.19 16.01 10.08
C SER A 40 2.76 16.48 9.82
N SER A 41 2.56 17.81 9.73
CA SER A 41 1.23 18.41 9.61
C SER A 41 0.58 18.24 8.25
N ASP A 42 1.34 17.87 7.23
CA ASP A 42 0.86 17.82 5.84
C ASP A 42 0.50 16.41 5.38
N ASP A 43 0.63 15.40 6.27
CA ASP A 43 0.55 13.99 5.89
C ASP A 43 -0.80 13.34 6.22
N TYR A 44 -1.86 14.14 6.34
CA TYR A 44 -3.21 13.60 6.63
C TYR A 44 -3.70 12.61 5.56
N ALA A 45 -3.26 12.77 4.31
CA ALA A 45 -3.64 11.85 3.24
C ALA A 45 -3.16 10.42 3.53
N PHE A 46 -1.90 10.29 3.95
CA PHE A 46 -1.32 8.99 4.31
C PHE A 46 -1.95 8.42 5.59
N LEU A 47 -2.29 9.27 6.53
CA LEU A 47 -3.00 8.85 7.75
C LEU A 47 -4.37 8.23 7.40
N LEU A 48 -5.15 8.90 6.56
CA LEU A 48 -6.44 8.38 6.11
C LEU A 48 -6.27 7.11 5.26
N HIS A 49 -5.20 7.02 4.49
CA HIS A 49 -4.88 5.84 3.69
C HIS A 49 -4.63 4.61 4.57
N GLU A 50 -3.79 4.75 5.61
CA GLU A 50 -3.51 3.64 6.51
C GLU A 50 -4.74 3.24 7.34
N LEU A 51 -5.51 4.22 7.79
CA LEU A 51 -6.80 3.95 8.43
C LEU A 51 -7.73 3.18 7.51
N SER A 52 -7.74 3.51 6.23
CA SER A 52 -8.59 2.85 5.24
C SER A 52 -8.24 1.39 5.05
N HIS A 53 -6.95 1.03 5.09
CA HIS A 53 -6.54 -0.38 5.11
C HIS A 53 -7.19 -1.12 6.29
N GLY A 54 -7.21 -0.50 7.46
CA GLY A 54 -7.85 -1.07 8.65
C GLY A 54 -9.36 -1.24 8.49
N LEU A 55 -10.04 -0.21 7.97
CA LEU A 55 -11.49 -0.23 7.76
C LEU A 55 -11.91 -1.27 6.71
N LEU A 56 -11.08 -1.52 5.69
CA LEU A 56 -11.33 -2.51 4.66
C LEU A 56 -10.90 -3.91 5.05
N GLY A 57 -10.27 -4.07 6.23
CA GLY A 57 -9.85 -5.36 6.72
C GLY A 57 -8.67 -5.97 5.95
N HIS A 58 -7.81 -5.14 5.38
CA HIS A 58 -6.65 -5.61 4.62
C HIS A 58 -5.62 -6.26 5.55
N VAL A 59 -5.25 -7.50 5.26
CA VAL A 59 -4.29 -8.27 6.07
C VAL A 59 -3.12 -8.72 5.20
N GLU A 60 -3.31 -9.77 4.42
CA GLU A 60 -2.28 -10.36 3.59
C GLU A 60 -2.75 -10.49 2.14
N TYR A 61 -1.82 -10.73 1.25
CA TYR A 61 -2.09 -11.01 -0.15
C TYR A 61 -1.24 -12.19 -0.63
N ASN A 62 -1.74 -12.94 -1.62
CA ASN A 62 -1.03 -14.07 -2.20
C ASN A 62 -0.43 -13.74 -3.57
N ARG A 63 -1.10 -12.90 -4.33
CA ARG A 63 -0.65 -12.45 -5.65
C ARG A 63 -0.24 -11.00 -5.57
N ASP A 64 0.82 -10.63 -6.28
CA ASP A 64 1.32 -9.26 -6.26
C ASP A 64 0.28 -8.25 -6.79
N VAL A 65 -0.54 -8.65 -7.75
CA VAL A 65 -1.61 -7.80 -8.26
C VAL A 65 -2.67 -7.49 -7.20
N GLU A 66 -2.86 -8.37 -6.22
CA GLU A 66 -3.79 -8.13 -5.12
C GLU A 66 -3.33 -6.97 -4.23
N LEU A 67 -2.02 -6.83 -4.03
CA LEU A 67 -1.49 -5.69 -3.26
C LEU A 67 -1.84 -4.37 -3.94
N LEU A 68 -1.64 -4.27 -5.25
CA LEU A 68 -2.01 -3.07 -6.00
C LEU A 68 -3.50 -2.77 -5.87
N ALA A 69 -4.36 -3.80 -5.94
CA ALA A 69 -5.81 -3.63 -5.75
C ALA A 69 -6.15 -3.16 -4.34
N MET A 70 -5.46 -3.68 -3.32
CA MET A 70 -5.63 -3.25 -1.92
C MET A 70 -5.24 -1.79 -1.73
N GLU A 71 -4.13 -1.38 -2.31
CA GLU A 71 -3.67 0.01 -2.26
C GLU A 71 -4.67 0.96 -2.92
N ARG A 72 -5.17 0.58 -4.08
CA ARG A 72 -6.19 1.38 -4.76
C ARG A 72 -7.47 1.50 -3.94
N ALA A 73 -7.96 0.39 -3.40
CA ALA A 73 -9.16 0.39 -2.56
C ALA A 73 -8.97 1.27 -1.31
N ALA A 74 -7.78 1.24 -0.70
CA ALA A 74 -7.46 2.07 0.46
C ALA A 74 -7.47 3.56 0.11
N TRP A 75 -6.93 3.95 -1.05
CA TRP A 75 -7.00 5.34 -1.51
C TRP A 75 -8.44 5.77 -1.82
N ASP A 76 -9.22 4.92 -2.46
CA ASP A 76 -10.63 5.23 -2.73
C ASP A 76 -11.41 5.46 -1.43
N LYS A 77 -11.16 4.64 -0.41
CA LYS A 77 -11.77 4.79 0.91
C LYS A 77 -11.29 6.07 1.61
N ALA A 78 -10.01 6.39 1.50
CA ALA A 78 -9.47 7.61 2.08
C ALA A 78 -10.12 8.86 1.46
N VAL A 79 -10.31 8.88 0.15
CA VAL A 79 -11.02 9.96 -0.56
C VAL A 79 -12.47 10.07 -0.08
N GLU A 80 -13.14 8.95 0.15
CA GLU A 80 -14.49 8.93 0.71
C GLU A 80 -14.56 9.52 2.12
N LEU A 81 -13.54 9.26 2.94
CA LEU A 81 -13.49 9.73 4.33
C LEU A 81 -13.11 11.21 4.45
N ALA A 82 -12.28 11.72 3.55
CA ALA A 82 -11.65 13.02 3.68
C ALA A 82 -12.64 14.19 3.92
N PRO A 83 -13.78 14.28 3.21
CA PRO A 83 -14.73 15.38 3.44
C PRO A 83 -15.30 15.42 4.85
N LYS A 84 -15.42 14.28 5.53
CA LYS A 84 -15.90 14.21 6.91
C LYS A 84 -15.00 15.00 7.87
N TYR A 85 -13.74 15.15 7.53
CA TYR A 85 -12.73 15.85 8.34
C TYR A 85 -12.31 17.18 7.72
N ASP A 86 -13.11 17.68 6.76
CA ASP A 86 -12.83 18.92 6.04
C ASP A 86 -11.47 18.87 5.34
N LEU A 87 -11.16 17.73 4.74
CA LEU A 87 -9.92 17.47 4.03
C LEU A 87 -10.19 17.09 2.58
N LYS A 88 -9.20 17.34 1.73
CA LYS A 88 -9.21 16.92 0.33
C LYS A 88 -7.86 16.28 0.02
N ILE A 89 -7.90 15.07 -0.54
CA ILE A 89 -6.69 14.37 -0.94
C ILE A 89 -6.39 14.72 -2.39
N ASP A 90 -5.14 15.11 -2.64
CA ASP A 90 -4.66 15.44 -3.98
C ASP A 90 -4.55 14.17 -4.83
N GLU A 91 -5.16 14.20 -6.02
CA GLU A 91 -5.09 13.08 -6.96
C GLU A 91 -3.66 12.76 -7.37
N ASP A 92 -2.79 13.76 -7.50
CA ASP A 92 -1.40 13.53 -7.86
C ASP A 92 -0.66 12.72 -6.79
N THR A 93 -0.95 12.94 -5.52
CA THR A 93 -0.40 12.15 -4.43
C THR A 93 -0.81 10.69 -4.56
N ILE A 94 -2.09 10.44 -4.85
CA ILE A 94 -2.62 9.09 -5.05
C ILE A 94 -1.94 8.40 -6.24
N GLU A 95 -1.89 9.08 -7.38
CA GLU A 95 -1.31 8.49 -8.60
C GLU A 95 0.19 8.23 -8.45
N MET A 96 0.95 9.14 -7.83
CA MET A 96 2.36 8.91 -7.57
C MET A 96 2.58 7.67 -6.69
N THR A 97 1.76 7.51 -5.67
CA THR A 97 1.84 6.36 -4.77
C THR A 97 1.49 5.07 -5.51
N LEU A 98 0.40 5.07 -6.26
CA LEU A 98 -0.02 3.91 -7.05
C LEU A 98 1.00 3.57 -8.13
N ASP A 99 1.64 4.56 -8.76
CA ASP A 99 2.68 4.32 -9.76
C ASP A 99 3.88 3.58 -9.16
N SER A 100 4.23 3.87 -7.91
CA SER A 100 5.30 3.12 -7.24
C SER A 100 4.98 1.63 -7.12
N TYR A 101 3.71 1.28 -6.87
CA TYR A 101 3.26 -0.12 -6.84
C TYR A 101 3.17 -0.72 -8.24
N ARG A 102 2.74 0.04 -9.23
CA ARG A 102 2.71 -0.40 -10.63
C ARG A 102 4.12 -0.70 -11.14
N ASP A 103 5.08 0.15 -10.85
CA ASP A 103 6.49 -0.05 -11.19
C ASP A 103 7.06 -1.28 -10.48
N TRP A 104 6.74 -1.44 -9.20
CA TRP A 104 7.11 -2.60 -8.41
C TRP A 104 6.58 -3.90 -9.04
N LEU A 105 5.29 -3.93 -9.41
CA LEU A 105 4.68 -5.09 -10.04
C LEU A 105 5.29 -5.38 -11.41
N HIS A 106 5.49 -4.35 -12.23
CA HIS A 106 6.09 -4.47 -13.56
C HIS A 106 7.48 -5.08 -13.48
N ALA A 107 8.31 -4.56 -12.58
CA ALA A 107 9.68 -5.06 -12.42
C ALA A 107 9.71 -6.53 -11.98
N ARG A 108 8.83 -6.93 -11.07
CA ARG A 108 8.76 -8.30 -10.57
C ARG A 108 8.26 -9.27 -11.62
N SER A 109 7.27 -8.86 -12.43
CA SER A 109 6.62 -9.70 -13.44
C SER A 109 7.34 -9.75 -14.78
N THR A 110 8.36 -8.93 -14.99
CA THR A 110 9.14 -8.93 -16.24
C THR A 110 10.11 -10.10 -16.26
N CYS A 111 10.02 -10.94 -17.29
CA CYS A 111 10.90 -12.10 -17.45
C CYS A 111 12.38 -11.65 -17.61
N PRO A 112 13.28 -12.13 -16.74
CA PRO A 112 14.69 -11.76 -16.84
C PRO A 112 15.40 -12.34 -18.09
N ASN A 113 14.79 -13.32 -18.75
CA ASN A 113 15.37 -13.96 -19.92
C ASN A 113 14.95 -13.29 -21.23
N CYS A 114 13.64 -13.05 -21.44
CA CYS A 114 13.14 -12.49 -22.71
C CYS A 114 12.40 -11.18 -22.56
N GLN A 115 12.22 -10.68 -21.33
CA GLN A 115 11.58 -9.40 -21.00
C GLN A 115 10.08 -9.31 -21.29
N ALA A 116 9.44 -10.43 -21.62
CA ALA A 116 7.99 -10.48 -21.68
C ALA A 116 7.39 -10.41 -20.28
N THR A 117 6.13 -10.00 -20.18
CA THR A 117 5.41 -10.04 -18.91
C THR A 117 5.07 -11.47 -18.54
N GLY A 118 5.49 -11.90 -17.34
CA GLY A 118 5.20 -13.23 -16.83
C GLY A 118 3.90 -13.33 -16.06
N LEU A 119 3.51 -14.56 -15.75
CA LEU A 119 2.35 -14.88 -14.95
C LEU A 119 2.80 -15.34 -13.57
N GLN A 120 2.20 -14.79 -12.52
CA GLN A 120 2.50 -15.24 -11.16
C GLN A 120 1.79 -16.58 -10.90
N ILE A 121 2.58 -17.61 -10.63
CA ILE A 121 2.07 -18.97 -10.40
C ILE A 121 1.90 -19.29 -8.91
N LYS A 122 2.66 -18.65 -8.04
CA LYS A 122 2.52 -18.71 -6.59
C LYS A 122 3.23 -17.52 -5.96
N LYS A 123 3.16 -17.41 -4.66
CA LYS A 123 3.80 -16.29 -3.93
C LYS A 123 5.26 -16.16 -4.32
N GLN A 124 5.67 -14.97 -4.75
CA GLN A 124 7.05 -14.62 -5.15
C GLN A 124 7.60 -15.44 -6.34
N THR A 125 6.74 -16.13 -7.10
CA THR A 125 7.19 -16.97 -8.21
C THR A 125 6.40 -16.65 -9.47
N TYR A 126 7.13 -16.44 -10.57
CA TYR A 126 6.60 -16.10 -11.88
C TYR A 126 7.07 -17.10 -12.94
N SER A 127 6.27 -17.25 -13.99
CA SER A 127 6.60 -18.05 -15.16
C SER A 127 6.29 -17.27 -16.42
N CYS A 128 7.20 -17.33 -17.40
CA CYS A 128 7.03 -16.67 -18.69
C CYS A 128 6.34 -17.60 -19.68
N LEU A 129 5.23 -17.15 -20.25
CA LEU A 129 4.51 -17.93 -21.27
C LEU A 129 5.20 -17.85 -22.64
N ALA A 130 6.06 -16.83 -22.86
CA ALA A 130 6.76 -16.67 -24.13
C ALA A 130 7.97 -17.60 -24.26
N CYS A 131 8.85 -17.66 -23.24
CA CYS A 131 10.06 -18.47 -23.28
C CYS A 131 10.09 -19.60 -22.24
N ARG A 132 9.05 -19.72 -21.43
CA ARG A 132 8.89 -20.75 -20.38
C ARG A 132 9.90 -20.67 -19.23
N HIS A 133 10.65 -19.58 -19.15
CA HIS A 133 11.54 -19.35 -18.02
C HIS A 133 10.73 -19.08 -16.76
N SER A 134 11.18 -19.60 -15.62
CA SER A 134 10.57 -19.34 -14.32
C SER A 134 11.58 -18.67 -13.40
N TRP A 135 11.11 -17.79 -12.53
CA TRP A 135 11.96 -17.06 -11.58
C TRP A 135 11.22 -16.77 -10.29
N ARG A 136 11.99 -16.55 -9.25
CA ARG A 136 11.52 -16.11 -7.95
C ARG A 136 12.02 -14.69 -7.70
N VAL A 137 11.23 -13.90 -6.97
CA VAL A 137 11.57 -12.52 -6.60
C VAL A 137 11.62 -12.38 -5.08
N ASN A 138 12.37 -11.39 -4.60
CA ASN A 138 12.40 -11.01 -3.20
C ASN A 138 11.24 -10.05 -2.88
N GLU A 139 11.11 -9.61 -1.64
CA GLU A 139 10.04 -8.68 -1.21
C GLU A 139 10.14 -7.31 -1.90
N ALA A 140 11.31 -6.79 -2.10
CA ALA A 140 11.73 -5.66 -2.93
C ALA A 140 10.89 -4.36 -2.88
N ARG A 141 10.17 -4.11 -1.79
CA ARG A 141 9.44 -2.84 -1.65
C ARG A 141 10.31 -1.73 -1.08
N VAL A 142 11.21 -2.07 -0.19
CA VAL A 142 12.15 -1.16 0.48
C VAL A 142 13.60 -1.53 0.24
N CYS A 143 13.86 -2.53 -0.59
CA CYS A 143 15.20 -3.00 -0.96
C CYS A 143 15.26 -3.22 -2.48
N ALA A 144 16.47 -3.41 -3.00
CA ALA A 144 16.66 -3.65 -4.42
C ALA A 144 16.00 -4.95 -4.86
N LEU A 145 15.32 -4.91 -6.01
CA LEU A 145 14.71 -6.10 -6.61
C LEU A 145 15.79 -7.11 -6.98
N ARG A 146 15.59 -8.35 -6.58
CA ARG A 146 16.42 -9.49 -7.02
C ARG A 146 15.50 -10.55 -7.63
N ARG A 147 15.94 -11.09 -8.75
CA ARG A 147 15.24 -12.15 -9.48
C ARG A 147 16.13 -13.38 -9.54
N PHE A 148 15.58 -14.52 -9.10
CA PHE A 148 16.31 -15.78 -9.02
C PHE A 148 15.70 -16.78 -10.00
N SER A 149 16.51 -17.25 -10.95
CA SER A 149 16.07 -18.31 -11.88
C SER A 149 15.84 -19.64 -11.14
N ILE A 150 14.83 -20.36 -11.54
CA ILE A 150 14.50 -21.66 -11.00
C ILE A 150 14.23 -22.70 -12.10
#